data_ee1bb23e5f65b4cab770d6205410d85a
#
_entry.id   ee1bb23e5f65b4cab770d6205410d85a
#
_cell.length_a   1.000
_cell.length_b   1.000
_cell.length_c   1.000
_cell.angle_alpha   90.00
_cell.angle_beta   90.00
_cell.angle_gamma   90.00
#
_symmetry.space_group_name_H-M   'P 1'
#
loop_
_entity.id
_entity.type
_entity.pdbx_description
1 polymer ?
#
loop_
_entity_poly.entity_id
_entity_poly.type
_entity_poly.pdbx_seq_one_letter_code
_entity_poly.pdbx_strand_id
1 'polypeptide(L)'
;MINIIFSDEYKNHNTGNHPECIKRIEVVNNLIKKKYSNHNLIEPTIADKKIISLVHDKDYVNYIFNSIPNSGFTYFDPDTIACSNSLNSYLLAVGGSVDAVNYIINKDYNGVYFCAHRPPGHHAENNKAMGFGVFNNVAISAQYLSLIHI
;
A
#
# COMPACT_ATOMS: atom_id res chain seq x y z
N MET A 1 -3.66 19.20 13.51
CA MET A 1 -2.42 18.57 13.01
C MET A 1 -2.82 17.39 12.14
N ILE A 2 -2.16 17.17 11.02
CA ILE A 2 -2.48 16.02 10.13
C ILE A 2 -1.50 14.89 10.47
N ASN A 3 -1.98 13.67 10.50
CA ASN A 3 -1.16 12.47 10.60
C ASN A 3 -0.85 11.98 9.17
N ILE A 4 0.42 11.79 8.84
CA ILE A 4 0.84 11.41 7.50
C ILE A 4 1.55 10.07 7.57
N ILE A 5 0.95 9.05 6.97
CA ILE A 5 1.53 7.71 6.87
C ILE A 5 2.25 7.61 5.53
N PHE A 6 3.57 7.46 5.55
CA PHE A 6 4.39 7.37 4.34
C PHE A 6 5.68 6.58 4.62
N SER A 7 6.31 6.09 3.57
CA SER A 7 7.60 5.40 3.68
C SER A 7 8.50 5.73 2.49
N ASP A 8 9.80 5.80 2.73
CA ASP A 8 10.80 5.85 1.67
C ASP A 8 10.98 4.49 0.95
N GLU A 9 10.58 3.39 1.59
CA GLU A 9 10.64 2.04 1.04
C GLU A 9 9.78 1.88 -0.24
N TYR A 10 8.76 2.71 -0.43
CA TYR A 10 7.98 2.72 -1.68
C TYR A 10 8.81 3.01 -2.94
N LYS A 11 10.00 3.61 -2.80
CA LYS A 11 10.94 3.82 -3.91
C LYS A 11 11.55 2.53 -4.44
N ASN A 12 11.54 1.47 -3.65
CA ASN A 12 12.09 0.16 -4.02
C ASN A 12 11.20 -0.61 -5.01
N HIS A 13 9.94 -0.20 -5.16
CA HIS A 13 9.05 -0.71 -6.20
C HIS A 13 9.40 -0.07 -7.54
N ASN A 14 10.27 -0.73 -8.31
CA ASN A 14 10.68 -0.27 -9.64
C ASN A 14 9.79 -0.89 -10.72
N THR A 15 9.17 -0.06 -11.53
CA THR A 15 8.30 -0.43 -12.64
C THR A 15 8.94 -0.19 -14.01
N GLY A 16 10.24 0.16 -14.04
CA GLY A 16 10.95 0.49 -15.28
C GLY A 16 10.47 1.79 -15.92
N ASN A 17 10.33 1.79 -17.23
CA ASN A 17 9.82 2.95 -17.99
C ASN A 17 8.29 2.90 -18.05
N HIS A 18 7.65 3.27 -16.95
CA HIS A 18 6.20 3.19 -16.77
C HIS A 18 5.65 4.49 -16.18
N PRO A 19 4.39 4.91 -16.49
CA PRO A 19 3.76 6.09 -15.90
C PRO A 19 3.68 6.02 -14.36
N GLU A 20 3.40 4.84 -13.78
CA GLU A 20 3.48 4.56 -12.36
C GLU A 20 4.96 4.30 -12.01
N CYS A 21 5.75 5.32 -11.74
CA CYS A 21 7.20 5.24 -11.55
C CYS A 21 7.64 5.82 -10.19
N ILE A 22 8.89 5.53 -9.82
CA ILE A 22 9.51 5.96 -8.55
C ILE A 22 9.41 7.48 -8.35
N LYS A 23 9.59 8.27 -9.40
CA LYS A 23 9.55 9.75 -9.31
C LYS A 23 8.25 10.28 -8.70
N ARG A 24 7.13 9.57 -8.85
CA ARG A 24 5.84 10.00 -8.28
C ARG A 24 5.91 10.04 -6.76
N ILE A 25 6.41 8.99 -6.13
CA ILE A 25 6.51 8.93 -4.66
C ILE A 25 7.69 9.76 -4.15
N GLU A 26 8.77 9.91 -4.91
CA GLU A 26 9.89 10.79 -4.53
C GLU A 26 9.43 12.24 -4.39
N VAL A 27 8.63 12.75 -5.34
CA VAL A 27 8.08 14.11 -5.28
C VAL A 27 7.18 14.27 -4.05
N VAL A 28 6.30 13.30 -3.79
CA VAL A 28 5.40 13.32 -2.63
C VAL A 28 6.19 13.28 -1.32
N ASN A 29 7.13 12.35 -1.17
CA ASN A 29 7.93 12.21 0.05
C ASN A 29 8.80 13.45 0.31
N ASN A 30 9.40 14.02 -0.73
CA ASN A 30 10.18 15.25 -0.60
C ASN A 30 9.31 16.44 -0.18
N LEU A 31 8.09 16.53 -0.70
CA LEU A 31 7.11 17.54 -0.30
C LEU A 31 6.71 17.37 1.18
N ILE A 32 6.40 16.13 1.60
CA ILE A 32 6.07 15.80 2.98
C ILE A 32 7.20 16.24 3.90
N LYS A 33 8.41 15.81 3.65
CA LYS A 33 9.60 16.13 4.46
C LYS A 33 9.90 17.62 4.52
N LYS A 34 9.68 18.35 3.41
CA LYS A 34 10.01 19.79 3.32
C LYS A 34 8.92 20.68 3.93
N LYS A 35 7.65 20.40 3.68
CA LYS A 35 6.53 21.30 4.02
C LYS A 35 5.71 20.83 5.22
N TYR A 36 5.74 19.53 5.52
CA TYR A 36 4.90 18.91 6.54
C TYR A 36 5.71 18.21 7.65
N SER A 37 7.00 18.56 7.79
CA SER A 37 7.88 18.00 8.81
C SER A 37 7.44 18.29 10.26
N ASN A 38 6.62 19.32 10.45
CA ASN A 38 6.01 19.67 11.74
C ASN A 38 4.70 18.92 12.02
N HIS A 39 4.28 18.05 11.11
CA HIS A 39 3.13 17.17 11.27
C HIS A 39 3.56 15.83 11.86
N ASN A 40 2.59 15.00 12.24
CA ASN A 40 2.89 13.67 12.75
C ASN A 40 3.20 12.72 11.58
N LEU A 41 4.47 12.40 11.39
CA LEU A 41 4.95 11.50 10.34
C LEU A 41 5.03 10.08 10.89
N ILE A 42 4.35 9.14 10.24
CA ILE A 42 4.17 7.76 10.69
C ILE A 42 4.71 6.81 9.62
N GLU A 43 5.62 5.93 10.01
CA GLU A 43 6.05 4.82 9.16
C GLU A 43 5.01 3.70 9.21
N PRO A 44 4.54 3.17 8.07
CA PRO A 44 3.57 2.09 8.03
C PRO A 44 4.15 0.76 8.50
N THR A 45 3.29 -0.08 9.07
CA THR A 45 3.64 -1.47 9.37
C THR A 45 3.46 -2.37 8.14
N ILE A 46 4.11 -3.52 8.14
CA ILE A 46 3.96 -4.55 7.08
C ILE A 46 2.70 -5.37 7.36
N ALA A 47 1.76 -5.40 6.40
CA ALA A 47 0.58 -6.25 6.50
C ALA A 47 0.93 -7.73 6.34
N ASP A 48 0.23 -8.58 7.06
CA ASP A 48 0.31 -10.03 6.87
C ASP A 48 -0.72 -10.55 5.84
N LYS A 49 -0.56 -11.82 5.43
CA LYS A 49 -1.48 -12.46 4.48
C LYS A 49 -2.93 -12.56 5.00
N LYS A 50 -3.13 -12.62 6.32
CA LYS A 50 -4.48 -12.76 6.89
C LYS A 50 -5.28 -11.49 6.67
N ILE A 51 -4.64 -10.33 6.86
CA ILE A 51 -5.25 -9.02 6.61
C ILE A 51 -5.61 -8.88 5.13
N ILE A 52 -4.70 -9.24 4.22
CA ILE A 52 -4.94 -9.18 2.78
C ILE A 52 -6.08 -10.11 2.36
N SER A 53 -6.16 -11.30 2.97
CA SER A 53 -7.19 -12.30 2.68
C SER A 53 -8.57 -11.96 3.25
N LEU A 54 -8.75 -10.81 3.90
CA LEU A 54 -10.09 -10.29 4.23
C LEU A 54 -10.89 -9.92 2.99
N VAL A 55 -10.21 -9.58 1.90
CA VAL A 55 -10.81 -9.12 0.64
C VAL A 55 -10.39 -9.98 -0.54
N HIS A 56 -9.14 -10.39 -0.57
CA HIS A 56 -8.58 -11.16 -1.68
C HIS A 56 -8.62 -12.66 -1.43
N ASP A 57 -8.86 -13.45 -2.49
CA ASP A 57 -8.79 -14.89 -2.44
C ASP A 57 -7.42 -15.38 -1.99
N LYS A 58 -7.40 -16.39 -1.12
CA LYS A 58 -6.14 -16.93 -0.57
C LYS A 58 -5.21 -17.45 -1.66
N ASP A 59 -5.76 -18.08 -2.69
CA ASP A 59 -4.97 -18.59 -3.81
C ASP A 59 -4.36 -17.45 -4.62
N TYR A 60 -5.10 -16.36 -4.83
CA TYR A 60 -4.58 -15.15 -5.44
C TYR A 60 -3.45 -14.51 -4.60
N VAL A 61 -3.65 -14.37 -3.29
CA VAL A 61 -2.62 -13.86 -2.39
C VAL A 61 -1.34 -14.71 -2.49
N ASN A 62 -1.47 -16.03 -2.43
CA ASN A 62 -0.34 -16.93 -2.59
C ASN A 62 0.31 -16.83 -3.97
N TYR A 63 -0.49 -16.70 -5.03
CA TYR A 63 0.01 -16.47 -6.38
C TYR A 63 0.88 -15.22 -6.45
N ILE A 64 0.42 -14.09 -5.92
CA ILE A 64 1.19 -12.84 -5.91
C ILE A 64 2.53 -13.02 -5.19
N PHE A 65 2.51 -13.59 -3.97
CA PHE A 65 3.73 -13.81 -3.19
C PHE A 65 4.76 -14.70 -3.91
N ASN A 66 4.29 -15.71 -4.63
CA ASN A 66 5.15 -16.66 -5.37
C ASN A 66 5.58 -16.13 -6.73
N SER A 67 4.93 -15.09 -7.26
CA SER A 67 5.21 -14.54 -8.60
C SER A 67 6.15 -13.33 -8.56
N ILE A 68 6.59 -12.91 -7.39
CA ILE A 68 7.60 -11.84 -7.27
C ILE A 68 8.93 -12.37 -7.85
N PRO A 69 9.51 -11.67 -8.82
CA PRO A 69 10.73 -12.16 -9.47
C PRO A 69 11.96 -11.97 -8.58
N ASN A 70 12.93 -12.86 -8.68
CA ASN A 70 14.23 -12.67 -8.03
C ASN A 70 15.05 -11.55 -8.71
N SER A 71 14.81 -11.30 -10.00
CA SER A 71 15.42 -10.23 -10.79
C SER A 71 14.53 -9.87 -11.99
N GLY A 72 14.70 -8.66 -12.55
CA GLY A 72 13.86 -8.21 -13.66
C GLY A 72 12.44 -7.87 -13.22
N PHE A 73 11.47 -8.14 -14.09
CA PHE A 73 10.08 -7.77 -13.92
C PHE A 73 9.12 -8.94 -14.14
N THR A 74 8.03 -8.94 -13.39
CA THR A 74 6.83 -9.74 -13.63
C THR A 74 5.66 -8.79 -13.96
N TYR A 75 4.82 -9.20 -14.91
CA TYR A 75 3.63 -8.46 -15.32
C TYR A 75 2.39 -9.23 -14.90
N PHE A 76 1.59 -8.68 -14.01
CA PHE A 76 0.32 -9.26 -13.57
C PHE A 76 -0.81 -8.94 -14.56
N ASP A 77 -0.72 -7.78 -15.19
CA ASP A 77 -1.45 -7.35 -16.37
C ASP A 77 -0.56 -6.38 -17.19
N PRO A 78 -1.01 -5.83 -18.33
CA PRO A 78 -0.20 -4.91 -19.14
C PRO A 78 0.32 -3.66 -18.39
N ASP A 79 -0.39 -3.24 -17.35
CA ASP A 79 -0.12 -2.01 -16.59
C ASP A 79 0.25 -2.27 -15.11
N THR A 80 0.37 -3.53 -14.68
CA THR A 80 0.69 -3.86 -13.28
C THR A 80 1.98 -4.67 -13.21
N ILE A 81 3.06 -3.97 -12.90
CA ILE A 81 4.43 -4.50 -12.97
C ILE A 81 4.98 -4.69 -11.56
N ALA A 82 5.72 -5.78 -11.35
CA ALA A 82 6.48 -6.03 -10.12
C ALA A 82 7.96 -6.27 -10.41
N CYS A 83 8.81 -5.79 -9.53
CA CYS A 83 10.23 -6.16 -9.41
C CYS A 83 10.48 -6.93 -8.11
N SER A 84 11.71 -7.38 -7.87
CA SER A 84 12.08 -8.16 -6.68
C SER A 84 11.71 -7.51 -5.33
N ASN A 85 11.69 -6.18 -5.26
CA ASN A 85 11.39 -5.43 -4.04
C ASN A 85 9.92 -4.97 -3.94
N SER A 86 9.09 -5.28 -4.93
CA SER A 86 7.70 -4.79 -4.99
C SER A 86 6.82 -5.30 -3.87
N LEU A 87 7.04 -6.55 -3.43
CA LEU A 87 6.21 -7.14 -2.37
C LEU A 87 6.22 -6.30 -1.08
N ASN A 88 7.40 -5.84 -0.67
CA ASN A 88 7.52 -5.00 0.53
C ASN A 88 6.66 -3.73 0.40
N SER A 89 6.71 -3.07 -0.75
CA SER A 89 5.90 -1.86 -1.01
C SER A 89 4.40 -2.16 -0.99
N TYR A 90 3.97 -3.31 -1.53
CA TYR A 90 2.56 -3.75 -1.48
C TYR A 90 2.09 -3.95 -0.05
N LEU A 91 2.89 -4.64 0.77
CA LEU A 91 2.56 -4.93 2.16
C LEU A 91 2.55 -3.68 3.04
N LEU A 92 3.46 -2.74 2.81
CA LEU A 92 3.48 -1.44 3.50
C LEU A 92 2.27 -0.58 3.11
N ALA A 93 1.84 -0.61 1.84
CA ALA A 93 0.67 0.15 1.40
C ALA A 93 -0.63 -0.37 2.04
N VAL A 94 -0.79 -1.68 2.14
CA VAL A 94 -1.90 -2.29 2.88
C VAL A 94 -1.79 -1.99 4.37
N GLY A 95 -0.63 -2.22 4.97
CA GLY A 95 -0.39 -2.03 6.40
C GLY A 95 -0.64 -0.59 6.84
N GLY A 96 -0.14 0.39 6.10
CA GLY A 96 -0.39 1.81 6.42
C GLY A 96 -1.86 2.21 6.34
N SER A 97 -2.65 1.59 5.45
CA SER A 97 -4.09 1.82 5.41
C SER A 97 -4.80 1.23 6.65
N VAL A 98 -4.37 0.06 7.10
CA VAL A 98 -4.87 -0.58 8.34
C VAL A 98 -4.40 0.18 9.58
N ASP A 99 -3.16 0.67 9.58
CA ASP A 99 -2.64 1.51 10.67
C ASP A 99 -3.46 2.78 10.84
N ALA A 100 -3.87 3.44 9.73
CA ALA A 100 -4.75 4.60 9.79
C ALA A 100 -6.07 4.28 10.51
N VAL A 101 -6.69 3.14 10.20
CA VAL A 101 -7.90 2.66 10.88
C VAL A 101 -7.64 2.45 12.36
N ASN A 102 -6.57 1.75 12.72
CA ASN A 102 -6.22 1.48 14.12
C ASN A 102 -5.95 2.76 14.90
N TYR A 103 -5.27 3.74 14.32
CA TYR A 103 -5.00 5.02 14.96
C TYR A 103 -6.29 5.83 15.20
N ILE A 104 -7.19 5.88 14.23
CA ILE A 104 -8.47 6.57 14.38
C ILE A 104 -9.27 5.96 15.53
N ILE A 105 -9.40 4.64 15.57
CA ILE A 105 -10.23 3.97 16.59
C ILE A 105 -9.60 4.04 17.97
N ASN A 106 -8.30 3.80 18.09
CA ASN A 106 -7.66 3.59 19.38
C ASN A 106 -7.02 4.83 19.98
N LYS A 107 -6.74 5.87 19.19
CA LYS A 107 -5.96 7.03 19.64
C LYS A 107 -6.66 8.37 19.42
N ASP A 108 -7.23 8.60 18.24
CA ASP A 108 -7.81 9.88 17.89
C ASP A 108 -8.93 9.72 16.86
N TYR A 109 -10.14 9.51 17.35
CA TYR A 109 -11.33 9.33 16.50
C TYR A 109 -11.62 10.53 15.57
N ASN A 110 -11.21 11.74 15.96
CA ASN A 110 -11.37 12.96 15.16
C ASN A 110 -10.12 13.29 14.34
N GLY A 111 -9.09 12.46 14.38
CA GLY A 111 -7.84 12.67 13.66
C GLY A 111 -8.00 12.51 12.14
N VAL A 112 -7.27 13.35 11.40
CA VAL A 112 -7.15 13.20 9.95
C VAL A 112 -5.87 12.46 9.64
N TYR A 113 -5.98 11.36 8.88
CA TYR A 113 -4.86 10.54 8.45
C TYR A 113 -4.75 10.55 6.93
N PHE A 114 -3.60 10.97 6.43
CA PHE A 114 -3.28 10.98 5.01
C PHE A 114 -2.27 9.85 4.72
N CYS A 115 -2.70 8.89 3.90
CA CYS A 115 -1.87 7.76 3.49
C CYS A 115 -1.22 8.04 2.14
N ALA A 116 0.08 8.32 2.14
CA ALA A 116 0.87 8.54 0.93
C ALA A 116 1.49 7.23 0.45
N HIS A 117 0.66 6.36 -0.12
CA HIS A 117 1.05 5.00 -0.51
C HIS A 117 1.46 4.89 -1.98
N ARG A 118 2.36 3.94 -2.25
CA ARG A 118 2.70 3.44 -3.57
C ARG A 118 3.00 1.94 -3.48
N PRO A 119 2.47 1.13 -4.41
CA PRO A 119 1.56 1.47 -5.50
C PRO A 119 0.14 1.76 -5.01
N PRO A 120 -0.76 2.23 -5.90
CA PRO A 120 -2.19 2.29 -5.61
C PRO A 120 -2.78 0.88 -5.51
N GLY A 121 -4.05 0.77 -5.10
CA GLY A 121 -4.68 -0.55 -4.94
C GLY A 121 -6.17 -0.58 -5.29
N HIS A 122 -6.81 0.57 -5.44
CA HIS A 122 -8.27 0.68 -5.55
C HIS A 122 -8.86 0.06 -6.83
N HIS A 123 -8.06 -0.28 -7.82
CA HIS A 123 -8.49 -1.02 -9.01
C HIS A 123 -8.35 -2.54 -8.88
N ALA A 124 -7.55 -3.03 -7.92
CA ALA A 124 -7.39 -4.47 -7.74
C ALA A 124 -8.72 -5.12 -7.34
N GLU A 125 -9.05 -6.22 -8.01
CA GLU A 125 -10.24 -7.02 -7.73
C GLU A 125 -9.92 -8.13 -6.71
N ASN A 126 -10.92 -8.91 -6.32
CA ASN A 126 -10.76 -9.98 -5.33
C ASN A 126 -9.62 -10.98 -5.70
N ASN A 127 -9.50 -11.31 -7.00
CA ASN A 127 -8.54 -12.30 -7.50
C ASN A 127 -7.75 -11.82 -8.73
N LYS A 128 -7.65 -10.51 -8.93
CA LYS A 128 -6.98 -9.94 -10.11
C LYS A 128 -6.28 -8.64 -9.77
N ALA A 129 -4.99 -8.56 -10.15
CA ALA A 129 -4.25 -7.31 -10.17
C ALA A 129 -4.71 -6.44 -11.34
N MET A 130 -4.88 -5.14 -11.11
CA MET A 130 -5.31 -4.20 -12.15
C MET A 130 -4.95 -2.76 -11.77
N GLY A 131 -4.74 -1.91 -12.78
CA GLY A 131 -4.56 -0.46 -12.60
C GLY A 131 -3.39 -0.11 -11.68
N PHE A 132 -2.23 -0.71 -11.92
CA PHE A 132 -0.99 -0.58 -11.16
C PHE A 132 -1.03 -1.23 -9.77
N GLY A 133 -2.21 -1.66 -9.30
CA GLY A 133 -2.44 -2.20 -7.96
C GLY A 133 -2.56 -3.72 -7.93
N VAL A 134 -1.98 -4.31 -6.89
CA VAL A 134 -2.03 -5.75 -6.65
C VAL A 134 -3.01 -6.07 -5.53
N PHE A 135 -3.00 -5.31 -4.46
CA PHE A 135 -3.91 -5.45 -3.33
C PHE A 135 -4.75 -4.19 -3.14
N ASN A 136 -6.04 -4.35 -2.88
CA ASN A 136 -6.97 -3.25 -2.70
C ASN A 136 -6.91 -2.70 -1.28
N ASN A 137 -5.99 -1.76 -1.05
CA ASN A 137 -5.72 -1.16 0.26
C ASN A 137 -7.00 -0.57 0.90
N VAL A 138 -7.84 0.08 0.09
CA VAL A 138 -9.08 0.73 0.57
C VAL A 138 -10.11 -0.31 0.98
N ALA A 139 -10.36 -1.33 0.14
CA ALA A 139 -11.31 -2.39 0.44
C ALA A 139 -10.87 -3.21 1.66
N ILE A 140 -9.57 -3.51 1.79
CA ILE A 140 -9.00 -4.21 2.95
C ILE A 140 -9.24 -3.40 4.22
N SER A 141 -8.96 -2.10 4.21
CA SER A 141 -9.14 -1.23 5.37
C SER A 141 -10.62 -1.11 5.76
N ALA A 142 -11.51 -1.01 4.77
CA ALA A 142 -12.96 -0.97 5.00
C ALA A 142 -13.47 -2.27 5.61
N GLN A 143 -13.04 -3.42 5.09
CA GLN A 143 -13.40 -4.74 5.62
C GLN A 143 -12.83 -4.94 7.04
N TYR A 144 -11.58 -4.55 7.26
CA TYR A 144 -10.95 -4.59 8.58
C TYR A 144 -11.72 -3.75 9.59
N LEU A 145 -12.06 -2.51 9.24
CA LEU A 145 -12.86 -1.62 10.07
C LEU A 145 -14.23 -2.24 10.41
N SER A 146 -14.90 -2.82 9.42
CA SER A 146 -16.18 -3.50 9.62
C SER A 146 -16.10 -4.63 10.65
N LEU A 147 -15.01 -5.41 10.63
CA LEU A 147 -14.83 -6.53 11.54
C LEU A 147 -14.53 -6.13 12.98
N ILE A 148 -13.85 -5.01 13.19
CA ILE A 148 -13.47 -4.57 14.55
C ILE A 148 -14.48 -3.60 15.17
N HIS A 149 -15.44 -3.12 14.39
CA HIS A 149 -16.47 -2.15 14.81
C HIS A 149 -17.82 -2.81 15.15
N ILE A 150 -17.91 -4.12 15.11
CA ILE A 150 -19.13 -4.89 15.42
C ILE A 150 -19.31 -5.04 16.92
#